data_fe19c775293e765d73c18bbfa096fac9
#
_entry.id   fe19c775293e765d73c18bbfa096fac9
#
_cell.length_a   1.000
_cell.length_b   1.000
_cell.length_c   1.000
_cell.angle_alpha   90.00
_cell.angle_beta   90.00
_cell.angle_gamma   90.00
#
_symmetry.space_group_name_H-M   'P 1'
#
loop_
_entity.id
_entity.type
_entity.pdbx_description
1 polymer ?
#
loop_
_entity_poly.entity_id
_entity_poly.type
_entity_poly.pdbx_seq_one_letter_code
_entity_poly.pdbx_strand_id
1 'polypeptide(L)'
;CKVDGEKMILIMKLNYKVTPISIVEEVDGKRFIKFVNRQSLPPKTSAVEEAIIINVDKNTVSLIEKRFQIDGKPGYYLNEQYIKGEPKLTDKQKMSIVNKVVKKVDSEYNVFEGDPTAMVKKEMIDLVMEHLPLKPMEIAKKVMGDDYNAQEEVETIMRDLGIEEDDEIVNVPLSLDRMSRCKLVLDDDRIIELNVEDYLNHENIVTETDMSGY
;
A
#
# COMPACT_ATOMS: atom_id res chain seq x y z
N CYS A 1 -3.80 25.06 3.62
CA CYS A 1 -4.76 24.45 4.57
C CYS A 1 -4.04 23.95 5.82
N LYS A 2 -4.80 23.58 6.82
CA LYS A 2 -4.29 22.87 7.99
C LYS A 2 -5.02 21.53 8.08
N VAL A 3 -4.27 20.46 8.29
CA VAL A 3 -4.81 19.11 8.51
C VAL A 3 -4.15 18.58 9.77
N ASP A 4 -4.94 18.17 10.76
CA ASP A 4 -4.47 17.71 12.08
C ASP A 4 -3.49 18.68 12.77
N GLY A 5 -3.71 19.99 12.55
CA GLY A 5 -2.87 21.05 13.10
C GLY A 5 -1.65 21.41 12.26
N GLU A 6 -1.23 20.60 11.33
CA GLU A 6 -0.06 20.80 10.45
C GLU A 6 -0.40 21.68 9.24
N LYS A 7 0.55 22.51 8.83
CA LYS A 7 0.41 23.37 7.66
C LYS A 7 0.71 22.57 6.38
N MET A 8 -0.26 22.54 5.48
CA MET A 8 -0.12 21.83 4.22
C MET A 8 -0.42 22.72 3.02
N ILE A 9 0.35 22.57 1.95
CA ILE A 9 0.06 23.11 0.63
C ILE A 9 -0.38 21.93 -0.25
N LEU A 10 -1.55 22.08 -0.87
CA LEU A 10 -2.11 21.08 -1.76
C LEU A 10 -2.25 21.69 -3.15
N ILE A 11 -1.59 21.08 -4.13
CA ILE A 11 -1.70 21.42 -5.55
C ILE A 11 -2.29 20.18 -6.21
N MET A 12 -3.44 20.31 -6.89
CA MET A 12 -4.09 19.17 -7.54
C MET A 12 -4.57 19.55 -8.92
N LYS A 13 -4.47 18.62 -9.84
CA LYS A 13 -5.11 18.67 -11.15
C LYS A 13 -6.43 17.93 -11.08
N LEU A 14 -7.50 18.65 -11.30
CA LEU A 14 -8.84 18.08 -11.33
C LEU A 14 -9.32 18.02 -12.78
N ASN A 15 -9.64 16.82 -13.25
CA ASN A 15 -10.26 16.66 -14.54
C ASN A 15 -11.71 17.15 -14.46
N TYR A 16 -12.05 18.16 -15.24
CA TYR A 16 -13.43 18.63 -15.31
C TYR A 16 -14.30 17.67 -16.11
N LYS A 17 -15.57 17.62 -15.76
CA LYS A 17 -16.60 16.92 -16.51
C LYS A 17 -17.49 17.93 -17.23
N VAL A 18 -17.76 17.69 -18.51
CA VAL A 18 -18.73 18.48 -19.25
C VAL A 18 -20.12 17.96 -18.91
N THR A 19 -20.95 18.82 -18.34
CA THR A 19 -22.32 18.47 -17.95
C THR A 19 -23.28 19.42 -18.67
N PRO A 20 -24.26 18.91 -19.42
CA PRO A 20 -25.32 19.75 -19.99
C PRO A 20 -26.23 20.26 -18.86
N ILE A 21 -26.40 21.56 -18.82
CA ILE A 21 -27.38 22.21 -17.93
C ILE A 21 -28.42 22.96 -18.75
N SER A 22 -29.64 23.03 -18.26
CA SER A 22 -30.68 23.87 -18.84
C SER A 22 -30.60 25.26 -18.22
N ILE A 23 -30.62 26.28 -19.06
CA ILE A 23 -30.76 27.68 -18.66
C ILE A 23 -32.00 28.26 -19.29
N VAL A 24 -32.66 29.18 -18.60
CA VAL A 24 -33.79 29.93 -19.15
C VAL A 24 -33.24 31.24 -19.68
N GLU A 25 -33.41 31.48 -20.96
CA GLU A 25 -33.06 32.72 -21.65
C GLU A 25 -34.34 33.45 -22.04
N GLU A 26 -34.40 34.77 -21.81
CA GLU A 26 -35.54 35.59 -22.21
C GLU A 26 -35.12 36.48 -23.39
N VAL A 27 -35.78 36.31 -24.51
CA VAL A 27 -35.56 37.08 -25.73
C VAL A 27 -36.91 37.59 -26.19
N ASP A 28 -37.02 38.89 -26.37
CA ASP A 28 -38.24 39.60 -26.80
C ASP A 28 -39.49 39.25 -25.95
N GLY A 29 -39.33 39.16 -24.62
CA GLY A 29 -40.38 38.86 -23.66
C GLY A 29 -40.83 37.38 -23.66
N LYS A 30 -40.19 36.54 -24.44
CA LYS A 30 -40.43 35.08 -24.47
C LYS A 30 -39.32 34.33 -23.77
N ARG A 31 -39.72 33.31 -22.99
CA ARG A 31 -38.75 32.46 -22.26
C ARG A 31 -38.46 31.19 -23.06
N PHE A 32 -37.18 30.94 -23.27
CA PHE A 32 -36.67 29.76 -23.95
C PHE A 32 -35.81 28.95 -23.00
N ILE A 33 -35.94 27.61 -23.07
CA ILE A 33 -35.02 26.70 -22.39
C ILE A 33 -33.90 26.36 -23.38
N LYS A 34 -32.69 26.67 -22.97
CA LYS A 34 -31.50 26.39 -23.76
C LYS A 34 -30.59 25.44 -22.98
N PHE A 35 -30.08 24.42 -23.65
CA PHE A 35 -29.08 23.53 -23.09
C PHE A 35 -27.66 24.06 -23.41
N VAL A 36 -26.88 24.24 -22.40
CA VAL A 36 -25.49 24.67 -22.54
C VAL A 36 -24.56 23.67 -21.81
N ASN A 37 -23.44 23.37 -22.43
CA ASN A 37 -22.42 22.55 -21.81
C ASN A 37 -21.63 23.39 -20.81
N ARG A 38 -21.61 22.97 -19.54
CA ARG A 38 -20.85 23.61 -18.48
C ARG A 38 -19.78 22.68 -17.94
N GLN A 39 -18.61 23.19 -17.76
CA GLN A 39 -17.55 22.47 -17.08
C GLN A 39 -17.85 22.45 -15.58
N SER A 40 -17.85 21.27 -14.98
CA SER A 40 -18.05 21.07 -13.56
C SER A 40 -16.91 20.23 -12.97
N LEU A 41 -16.59 20.47 -11.71
CA LEU A 41 -15.64 19.64 -10.97
C LEU A 41 -16.24 18.22 -10.82
N PRO A 42 -15.39 17.19 -10.73
CA PRO A 42 -15.84 15.83 -10.46
C PRO A 42 -16.55 15.77 -9.09
N PRO A 43 -17.62 14.97 -8.97
CA PRO A 43 -18.42 14.94 -7.74
C PRO A 43 -17.74 14.27 -6.56
N LYS A 44 -16.58 13.62 -6.77
CA LYS A 44 -15.82 12.89 -5.73
C LYS A 44 -14.34 13.21 -5.83
N THR A 45 -13.72 13.43 -4.69
CA THR A 45 -12.26 13.62 -4.55
C THR A 45 -11.45 12.38 -4.92
N SER A 46 -12.09 11.20 -4.99
CA SER A 46 -11.46 9.95 -5.47
C SER A 46 -11.05 9.98 -6.94
N ALA A 47 -11.41 11.05 -7.67
CA ALA A 47 -11.02 11.26 -9.07
C ALA A 47 -9.74 12.10 -9.23
N VAL A 48 -9.04 12.42 -8.15
CA VAL A 48 -7.74 13.12 -8.23
C VAL A 48 -6.71 12.15 -8.77
N GLU A 49 -6.20 12.45 -9.97
CA GLU A 49 -5.20 11.63 -10.66
C GLU A 49 -3.79 12.16 -10.46
N GLU A 50 -3.66 13.46 -10.21
CA GLU A 50 -2.39 14.15 -10.03
C GLU A 50 -2.52 15.16 -8.89
N ALA A 51 -1.66 15.04 -7.89
CA ALA A 51 -1.58 15.98 -6.78
C ALA A 51 -0.18 16.00 -6.17
N ILE A 52 0.19 17.17 -5.66
CA ILE A 52 1.37 17.40 -4.84
C ILE A 52 0.87 17.88 -3.47
N ILE A 53 1.27 17.21 -2.42
CA ILE A 53 0.95 17.55 -1.04
C ILE A 53 2.27 17.87 -0.34
N ILE A 54 2.44 19.11 0.05
CA ILE A 54 3.63 19.57 0.77
C ILE A 54 3.25 19.77 2.23
N ASN A 55 3.85 19.02 3.12
CA ASN A 55 3.77 19.25 4.55
C ASN A 55 4.90 20.24 4.93
N VAL A 56 4.51 21.47 5.24
CA VAL A 56 5.47 22.55 5.51
C VAL A 56 6.16 22.34 6.85
N ASP A 57 5.45 21.81 7.84
CA ASP A 57 5.98 21.64 9.19
C ASP A 57 6.95 20.45 9.27
N LYS A 58 6.72 19.39 8.47
CA LYS A 58 7.59 18.21 8.39
C LYS A 58 8.62 18.27 7.25
N ASN A 59 8.54 19.28 6.39
CA ASN A 59 9.35 19.39 5.19
C ASN A 59 9.32 18.15 4.29
N THR A 60 8.13 17.57 4.12
CA THR A 60 7.92 16.38 3.29
C THR A 60 7.00 16.67 2.12
N VAL A 61 7.21 15.97 1.01
CA VAL A 61 6.38 16.05 -0.19
C VAL A 61 5.81 14.67 -0.50
N SER A 62 4.49 14.60 -0.65
CA SER A 62 3.79 13.40 -1.12
C SER A 62 3.20 13.66 -2.50
N LEU A 63 3.30 12.68 -3.40
CA LEU A 63 2.82 12.77 -4.77
C LEU A 63 1.72 11.74 -5.03
N ILE A 64 0.68 12.17 -5.73
CA ILE A 64 -0.25 11.29 -6.43
C ILE A 64 -0.01 11.55 -7.91
N GLU A 65 0.39 10.54 -8.64
CA GLU A 65 0.78 10.67 -10.03
C GLU A 65 0.54 9.38 -10.81
N LYS A 66 0.11 9.50 -12.05
CA LYS A 66 0.05 8.40 -13.01
C LYS A 66 1.34 8.34 -13.82
N ARG A 67 1.65 7.16 -14.32
CA ARG A 67 2.71 7.01 -15.31
C ARG A 67 2.28 7.60 -16.65
N PHE A 68 3.11 8.45 -17.20
CA PHE A 68 2.97 9.02 -18.54
C PHE A 68 4.07 8.51 -19.46
N GLN A 69 3.82 8.62 -20.77
CA GLN A 69 4.87 8.42 -21.75
C GLN A 69 5.64 9.76 -21.91
N ILE A 70 6.90 9.77 -21.46
CA ILE A 70 7.81 10.90 -21.60
C ILE A 70 8.90 10.47 -22.58
N ASP A 71 8.97 11.10 -23.72
CA ASP A 71 9.94 10.75 -24.80
C ASP A 71 9.93 9.25 -25.15
N GLY A 72 8.74 8.62 -25.17
CA GLY A 72 8.57 7.21 -25.49
C GLY A 72 8.89 6.24 -24.35
N LYS A 73 9.21 6.74 -23.16
CA LYS A 73 9.45 5.94 -21.95
C LYS A 73 8.39 6.22 -20.88
N PRO A 74 7.95 5.19 -20.14
CA PRO A 74 7.05 5.41 -19.02
C PRO A 74 7.80 6.13 -17.87
N GLY A 75 7.29 7.27 -17.42
CA GLY A 75 7.90 8.09 -16.37
C GLY A 75 6.88 8.83 -15.54
N TYR A 76 7.35 9.48 -14.49
CA TYR A 76 6.58 10.27 -13.54
C TYR A 76 6.95 11.75 -13.68
N TYR A 77 6.20 12.49 -14.48
CA TYR A 77 6.61 13.82 -14.89
C TYR A 77 6.60 14.86 -13.75
N LEU A 78 5.68 14.72 -12.77
CA LEU A 78 5.66 15.63 -11.61
C LEU A 78 6.92 15.45 -10.76
N ASN A 79 7.31 14.21 -10.50
CA ASN A 79 8.53 13.94 -9.77
C ASN A 79 9.77 14.32 -10.59
N GLU A 80 9.86 13.82 -11.83
CA GLU A 80 11.06 13.93 -12.65
C GLU A 80 11.35 15.38 -13.10
N GLN A 81 10.30 16.16 -13.40
CA GLN A 81 10.44 17.50 -13.95
C GLN A 81 10.35 18.62 -12.91
N TYR A 82 9.53 18.44 -11.88
CA TYR A 82 9.24 19.50 -10.92
C TYR A 82 9.84 19.27 -9.54
N ILE A 83 9.62 18.12 -8.93
CA ILE A 83 10.06 17.87 -7.57
C ILE A 83 11.52 17.42 -7.54
N LYS A 84 11.93 16.55 -8.47
CA LYS A 84 13.28 15.97 -8.58
C LYS A 84 13.74 15.34 -7.27
N GLY A 85 12.79 14.77 -6.54
CA GLY A 85 13.04 14.09 -5.27
C GLY A 85 13.34 12.62 -5.48
N GLU A 86 14.11 12.06 -4.56
CA GLU A 86 14.25 10.62 -4.46
C GLU A 86 12.97 10.05 -3.84
N PRO A 87 12.24 9.19 -4.56
CA PRO A 87 11.00 8.63 -4.04
C PRO A 87 11.33 7.67 -2.88
N LYS A 88 10.84 8.01 -1.69
CA LYS A 88 10.86 7.06 -0.57
C LYS A 88 9.74 6.04 -0.71
N LEU A 89 10.00 4.83 -0.27
CA LEU A 89 9.01 3.77 -0.23
C LEU A 89 7.86 4.16 0.72
N THR A 90 6.63 3.97 0.26
CA THR A 90 5.45 4.10 1.12
C THR A 90 5.36 2.92 2.09
N ASP A 91 4.68 3.09 3.22
CA ASP A 91 4.48 2.01 4.21
C ASP A 91 3.87 0.75 3.57
N LYS A 92 2.92 0.92 2.64
CA LYS A 92 2.34 -0.18 1.87
C LYS A 92 3.36 -0.89 0.98
N GLN A 93 4.28 -0.16 0.35
CA GLN A 93 5.35 -0.75 -0.45
C GLN A 93 6.35 -1.47 0.44
N LYS A 94 6.75 -0.88 1.57
CA LYS A 94 7.63 -1.52 2.56
C LYS A 94 7.04 -2.85 3.02
N MET A 95 5.76 -2.88 3.41
CA MET A 95 5.07 -4.13 3.78
C MET A 95 5.01 -5.16 2.65
N SER A 96 4.75 -4.71 1.43
CA SER A 96 4.75 -5.60 0.26
C SER A 96 6.13 -6.21 0.01
N ILE A 97 7.19 -5.43 0.21
CA ILE A 97 8.58 -5.90 0.09
C ILE A 97 8.88 -6.93 1.17
N VAL A 98 8.58 -6.65 2.45
CA VAL A 98 8.77 -7.61 3.55
C VAL A 98 8.14 -8.97 3.20
N ASN A 99 6.85 -8.98 2.84
CA ASN A 99 6.17 -10.23 2.52
C ASN A 99 6.79 -10.97 1.34
N LYS A 100 7.23 -10.26 0.29
CA LYS A 100 7.85 -10.89 -0.89
C LYS A 100 9.22 -11.45 -0.59
N VAL A 101 10.04 -10.71 0.16
CA VAL A 101 11.40 -11.12 0.52
C VAL A 101 11.35 -12.33 1.43
N VAL A 102 10.51 -12.27 2.49
CA VAL A 102 10.35 -13.39 3.43
C VAL A 102 9.89 -14.64 2.70
N LYS A 103 8.89 -14.57 1.80
CA LYS A 103 8.48 -15.72 0.98
C LYS A 103 9.58 -16.26 0.07
N LYS A 104 10.34 -15.39 -0.56
CA LYS A 104 11.43 -15.78 -1.45
C LYS A 104 12.50 -16.54 -0.68
N VAL A 105 12.98 -15.95 0.42
CA VAL A 105 14.04 -16.55 1.23
C VAL A 105 13.56 -17.86 1.88
N ASP A 106 12.32 -17.89 2.39
CA ASP A 106 11.74 -19.13 2.91
C ASP A 106 11.71 -20.26 1.87
N SER A 107 11.35 -19.95 0.62
CA SER A 107 11.37 -20.94 -0.48
C SER A 107 12.76 -21.47 -0.82
N GLU A 108 13.82 -20.75 -0.49
CA GLU A 108 15.23 -21.15 -0.73
C GLU A 108 15.81 -21.91 0.47
N TYR A 109 15.46 -21.53 1.68
CA TYR A 109 16.03 -22.05 2.92
C TYR A 109 15.12 -23.04 3.66
N ASN A 110 13.82 -23.10 3.31
CA ASN A 110 12.79 -23.92 3.98
C ASN A 110 12.75 -23.69 5.50
N VAL A 111 12.69 -22.42 5.89
CA VAL A 111 12.71 -22.01 7.31
C VAL A 111 11.42 -22.38 8.03
N PHE A 112 10.29 -22.42 7.31
CA PHE A 112 8.95 -22.63 7.87
C PHE A 112 8.22 -23.82 7.27
N GLU A 113 7.39 -24.48 8.08
CA GLU A 113 6.44 -25.49 7.65
C GLU A 113 5.07 -24.91 7.28
N GLY A 114 4.96 -23.64 6.95
CA GLY A 114 3.68 -22.97 6.67
C GLY A 114 3.80 -21.70 5.85
N ASP A 115 2.75 -20.86 5.84
CA ASP A 115 2.81 -19.56 5.12
C ASP A 115 3.65 -18.54 5.92
N PRO A 116 4.84 -18.18 5.43
CA PRO A 116 5.72 -17.22 6.10
C PRO A 116 5.07 -15.84 6.27
N THR A 117 4.03 -15.49 5.48
CA THR A 117 3.30 -14.23 5.67
C THR A 117 2.45 -14.21 6.94
N ALA A 118 2.06 -15.37 7.45
CA ALA A 118 1.37 -15.46 8.75
C ALA A 118 2.33 -15.08 9.88
N MET A 119 3.60 -15.51 9.80
CA MET A 119 4.64 -15.14 10.76
C MET A 119 4.93 -13.64 10.74
N VAL A 120 5.03 -13.03 9.55
CA VAL A 120 5.18 -11.58 9.41
C VAL A 120 4.02 -10.84 10.07
N LYS A 121 2.78 -11.29 9.84
CA LYS A 121 1.60 -10.68 10.45
C LYS A 121 1.62 -10.80 11.97
N LYS A 122 1.95 -11.99 12.49
CA LYS A 122 2.05 -12.20 13.94
C LYS A 122 3.06 -11.26 14.56
N GLU A 123 4.27 -11.23 14.01
CA GLU A 123 5.33 -10.35 14.52
C GLU A 123 4.91 -8.87 14.52
N MET A 124 4.22 -8.43 13.47
CA MET A 124 3.70 -7.05 13.41
C MET A 124 2.63 -6.78 14.48
N ILE A 125 1.74 -7.76 14.73
CA ILE A 125 0.71 -7.63 15.79
C ILE A 125 1.38 -7.51 17.16
N ASP A 126 2.34 -8.38 17.43
CA ASP A 126 3.07 -8.40 18.71
C ASP A 126 3.76 -7.04 18.95
N LEU A 127 4.47 -6.51 17.94
CA LEU A 127 5.10 -5.19 18.03
C LEU A 127 4.09 -4.05 18.23
N VAL A 128 2.94 -4.07 17.55
CA VAL A 128 1.89 -3.06 17.74
C VAL A 128 1.29 -3.13 19.14
N MET A 129 1.07 -4.33 19.67
CA MET A 129 0.54 -4.52 21.03
C MET A 129 1.52 -4.06 22.10
N GLU A 130 2.82 -4.23 21.85
CA GLU A 130 3.89 -3.77 22.73
C GLU A 130 4.24 -2.27 22.54
N HIS A 131 3.56 -1.57 21.63
CA HIS A 131 3.83 -0.17 21.26
C HIS A 131 5.27 0.06 20.76
N LEU A 132 5.86 -0.93 20.11
CA LEU A 132 7.19 -0.87 19.52
C LEU A 132 7.14 -0.38 18.06
N PRO A 133 8.21 0.24 17.55
CA PRO A 133 8.28 0.68 16.17
C PRO A 133 8.28 -0.52 15.20
N LEU A 134 7.54 -0.38 14.11
CA LEU A 134 7.50 -1.40 13.05
C LEU A 134 8.64 -1.15 12.06
N LYS A 135 9.77 -1.76 12.28
CA LYS A 135 10.93 -1.69 11.39
C LYS A 135 10.93 -2.88 10.41
N PRO A 136 10.76 -2.63 9.11
CA PRO A 136 10.66 -3.69 8.10
C PRO A 136 11.81 -4.69 8.13
N MET A 137 13.04 -4.18 8.28
CA MET A 137 14.24 -5.00 8.31
C MET A 137 14.28 -5.93 9.53
N GLU A 138 13.98 -5.39 10.71
CA GLU A 138 13.96 -6.16 11.96
C GLU A 138 12.85 -7.22 11.94
N ILE A 139 11.65 -6.87 11.43
CA ILE A 139 10.54 -7.82 11.29
C ILE A 139 10.95 -8.99 10.40
N ALA A 140 11.52 -8.70 9.22
CA ALA A 140 11.90 -9.73 8.27
C ALA A 140 13.01 -10.65 8.81
N LYS A 141 14.01 -10.10 9.49
CA LYS A 141 15.06 -10.89 10.13
C LYS A 141 14.53 -11.76 11.27
N LYS A 142 13.68 -11.19 12.14
CA LYS A 142 13.11 -11.92 13.29
C LYS A 142 12.24 -13.09 12.84
N VAL A 143 11.50 -12.91 11.75
CA VAL A 143 10.72 -13.99 11.15
C VAL A 143 11.62 -15.13 10.66
N MET A 144 12.84 -14.88 10.17
CA MET A 144 13.79 -15.94 9.78
C MET A 144 14.37 -16.75 10.96
N GLY A 145 14.00 -16.42 12.20
CA GLY A 145 14.44 -17.15 13.38
C GLY A 145 15.97 -17.17 13.54
N ASP A 146 16.53 -18.34 13.86
CA ASP A 146 17.96 -18.51 14.15
C ASP A 146 18.80 -18.84 12.90
N ASP A 147 18.21 -18.81 11.70
CA ASP A 147 18.94 -19.09 10.45
C ASP A 147 19.70 -17.83 10.00
N TYR A 148 20.99 -17.81 10.31
CA TYR A 148 21.88 -16.71 9.98
C TYR A 148 22.00 -16.44 8.47
N ASN A 149 22.02 -17.49 7.66
CA ASN A 149 22.14 -17.34 6.20
C ASN A 149 20.87 -16.73 5.62
N ALA A 150 19.70 -17.18 6.08
CA ALA A 150 18.42 -16.62 5.68
C ALA A 150 18.28 -15.13 6.11
N GLN A 151 18.75 -14.77 7.32
CA GLN A 151 18.75 -13.37 7.78
C GLN A 151 19.66 -12.48 6.94
N GLU A 152 20.86 -12.94 6.58
CA GLU A 152 21.82 -12.19 5.75
C GLU A 152 21.27 -11.98 4.33
N GLU A 153 20.65 -13.01 3.75
CA GLU A 153 19.99 -12.94 2.45
C GLU A 153 18.80 -11.96 2.45
N VAL A 154 17.95 -12.02 3.50
CA VAL A 154 16.87 -11.05 3.71
C VAL A 154 17.40 -9.62 3.74
N GLU A 155 18.44 -9.36 4.53
CA GLU A 155 19.05 -8.04 4.65
C GLU A 155 19.57 -7.53 3.31
N THR A 156 20.28 -8.38 2.58
CA THR A 156 20.85 -8.04 1.28
C THR A 156 19.73 -7.67 0.27
N ILE A 157 18.72 -8.52 0.14
CA ILE A 157 17.60 -8.27 -0.79
C ILE A 157 16.81 -7.02 -0.40
N MET A 158 16.56 -6.80 0.89
CA MET A 158 15.81 -5.63 1.35
C MET A 158 16.55 -4.33 1.08
N ARG A 159 17.87 -4.30 1.28
CA ARG A 159 18.72 -3.13 0.93
C ARG A 159 18.70 -2.86 -0.58
N ASP A 160 18.82 -3.90 -1.40
CA ASP A 160 18.74 -3.76 -2.86
C ASP A 160 17.38 -3.22 -3.33
N LEU A 161 16.32 -3.46 -2.56
CA LEU A 161 14.98 -2.94 -2.81
C LEU A 161 14.72 -1.56 -2.18
N GLY A 162 15.75 -0.94 -1.56
CA GLY A 162 15.69 0.41 -1.01
C GLY A 162 15.06 0.51 0.37
N ILE A 163 15.10 -0.57 1.16
CA ILE A 163 14.74 -0.55 2.59
C ILE A 163 16.02 -0.41 3.41
N GLU A 164 16.07 0.63 4.20
CA GLU A 164 17.18 0.89 5.10
C GLU A 164 16.88 0.38 6.53
N GLU A 165 17.92 0.29 7.34
CA GLU A 165 17.85 -0.33 8.68
C GLU A 165 17.00 0.48 9.66
N ASP A 166 16.98 1.81 9.50
CA ASP A 166 16.20 2.74 10.31
C ASP A 166 14.83 3.11 9.71
N ASP A 167 14.46 2.47 8.60
CA ASP A 167 13.13 2.63 8.01
C ASP A 167 12.04 2.14 8.96
N GLU A 168 10.95 2.92 9.09
CA GLU A 168 9.79 2.58 9.90
C GLU A 168 8.50 2.55 9.06
N ILE A 169 7.54 1.73 9.48
CA ILE A 169 6.16 1.74 9.00
C ILE A 169 5.32 2.50 10.01
N VAL A 170 4.92 3.72 9.68
CA VAL A 170 4.20 4.62 10.61
C VAL A 170 2.69 4.45 10.50
N ASN A 171 2.19 4.28 9.27
CA ASN A 171 0.75 4.14 9.01
C ASN A 171 0.42 2.69 8.70
N VAL A 172 0.05 1.95 9.70
CA VAL A 172 -0.50 0.60 9.51
C VAL A 172 -1.97 0.76 9.09
N PRO A 173 -2.33 0.54 7.81
CA PRO A 173 -3.68 0.85 7.31
C PRO A 173 -4.73 -0.15 7.76
N LEU A 174 -4.41 -1.05 8.67
CA LEU A 174 -5.25 -2.17 9.03
C LEU A 174 -5.71 -2.06 10.49
N SER A 175 -7.03 -2.17 10.70
CA SER A 175 -7.52 -2.57 12.00
C SER A 175 -6.81 -3.86 12.41
N LEU A 176 -6.39 -3.97 13.67
CA LEU A 176 -5.78 -5.20 14.23
C LEU A 176 -6.58 -6.44 13.85
N ASP A 177 -7.91 -6.33 13.78
CA ASP A 177 -8.84 -7.37 13.35
C ASP A 177 -8.59 -7.90 11.92
N ARG A 178 -8.13 -7.07 10.99
CA ARG A 178 -7.76 -7.52 9.63
C ARG A 178 -6.35 -8.10 9.56
N MET A 179 -5.44 -7.63 10.40
CA MET A 179 -4.09 -8.19 10.48
C MET A 179 -4.12 -9.58 11.11
N SER A 180 -5.02 -9.81 12.07
CA SER A 180 -5.15 -11.10 12.76
C SER A 180 -5.74 -12.22 11.91
N ARG A 181 -6.12 -11.98 10.65
CA ARG A 181 -6.69 -13.00 9.77
C ARG A 181 -5.72 -13.40 8.66
N CYS A 182 -5.60 -14.70 8.45
CA CYS A 182 -4.94 -15.28 7.28
C CYS A 182 -5.95 -16.06 6.42
N LYS A 183 -5.61 -16.24 5.16
CA LYS A 183 -6.43 -16.99 4.19
C LYS A 183 -5.70 -18.26 3.81
N LEU A 184 -6.33 -19.38 4.05
CA LEU A 184 -5.91 -20.67 3.54
C LEU A 184 -6.72 -20.99 2.27
N VAL A 185 -6.03 -21.24 1.18
CA VAL A 185 -6.66 -21.66 -0.09
C VAL A 185 -6.54 -23.17 -0.16
N LEU A 186 -7.66 -23.87 -0.25
CA LEU A 186 -7.72 -25.31 -0.41
C LEU A 186 -7.63 -25.69 -1.90
N ASP A 187 -7.39 -26.97 -2.18
CA ASP A 187 -7.20 -27.52 -3.53
C ASP A 187 -8.40 -27.31 -4.47
N ASP A 188 -9.58 -27.10 -3.92
CA ASP A 188 -10.82 -26.82 -4.66
C ASP A 188 -11.18 -25.32 -4.74
N ASP A 189 -10.18 -24.44 -4.64
CA ASP A 189 -10.30 -22.99 -4.63
C ASP A 189 -11.19 -22.41 -3.49
N ARG A 190 -11.58 -23.23 -2.52
CA ARG A 190 -12.25 -22.73 -1.32
C ARG A 190 -11.26 -21.95 -0.45
N ILE A 191 -11.72 -20.83 0.09
CA ILE A 191 -10.93 -19.97 0.97
C ILE A 191 -11.49 -20.10 2.38
N ILE A 192 -10.61 -20.46 3.32
CA ILE A 192 -10.90 -20.43 4.75
C ILE A 192 -10.19 -19.22 5.34
N GLU A 193 -10.92 -18.37 6.06
CA GLU A 193 -10.32 -17.28 6.84
C GLU A 193 -10.14 -17.75 8.28
N LEU A 194 -8.90 -17.73 8.75
CA LEU A 194 -8.50 -18.16 10.09
C LEU A 194 -7.85 -17.00 10.84
N ASN A 195 -7.88 -17.08 12.17
CA ASN A 195 -7.02 -16.21 12.97
C ASN A 195 -5.56 -16.66 12.79
N VAL A 196 -4.63 -15.70 12.74
CA VAL A 196 -3.19 -15.98 12.60
C VAL A 196 -2.68 -16.84 13.75
N GLU A 197 -3.14 -16.61 14.97
CA GLU A 197 -2.77 -17.43 16.12
C GLU A 197 -3.26 -18.88 15.98
N ASP A 198 -4.51 -19.07 15.54
CA ASP A 198 -5.08 -20.41 15.32
C ASP A 198 -4.36 -21.13 14.18
N TYR A 199 -3.98 -20.38 13.12
CA TYR A 199 -3.23 -20.93 11.99
C TYR A 199 -1.82 -21.39 12.37
N LEU A 200 -1.13 -20.63 13.22
CA LEU A 200 0.22 -20.95 13.68
C LEU A 200 0.24 -21.95 14.83
N ASN A 201 -0.88 -22.13 15.51
CA ASN A 201 -1.02 -23.11 16.59
C ASN A 201 -1.60 -24.41 16.04
N HIS A 202 -0.71 -25.31 15.62
CA HIS A 202 -1.06 -26.62 15.02
C HIS A 202 -1.87 -27.56 15.92
N GLU A 203 -2.18 -27.19 17.16
CA GLU A 203 -3.01 -27.99 18.05
C GLU A 203 -4.48 -28.07 17.59
N ASN A 204 -4.97 -27.03 16.90
CA ASN A 204 -6.37 -26.91 16.49
C ASN A 204 -6.59 -27.11 14.99
N ILE A 205 -5.55 -27.04 14.17
CA ILE A 205 -5.65 -27.13 12.71
C ILE A 205 -4.56 -28.06 12.20
N VAL A 206 -4.96 -29.20 11.68
CA VAL A 206 -4.07 -30.14 11.00
C VAL A 206 -4.28 -29.96 9.51
N THR A 207 -3.24 -29.53 8.78
CA THR A 207 -3.24 -29.54 7.32
C THR A 207 -2.59 -30.85 6.85
N GLU A 208 -3.37 -31.75 6.29
CA GLU A 208 -2.85 -32.94 5.61
C GLU A 208 -2.77 -32.62 4.12
N THR A 209 -1.58 -32.76 3.55
CA THR A 209 -1.40 -32.73 2.09
C THR A 209 -1.61 -34.17 1.59
N ASP A 210 -2.69 -34.42 0.91
CA ASP A 210 -2.90 -35.71 0.26
C ASP A 210 -1.91 -35.84 -0.89
N MET A 211 -0.97 -36.79 -0.73
CA MET A 211 0.03 -37.11 -1.76
C MET A 211 -0.55 -38.01 -2.87
N SER A 212 -1.84 -38.22 -2.90
CA SER A 212 -2.50 -38.91 -4.02
C SER A 212 -2.58 -37.95 -5.20
N GLY A 213 -1.47 -37.85 -5.94
CA GLY A 213 -1.45 -37.12 -7.21
C GLY A 213 -2.48 -37.69 -8.17
N TYR A 214 -3.44 -36.89 -8.56
CA TYR A 214 -4.14 -36.92 -9.82
C TYR A 214 -3.91 -35.59 -10.55
#